data_e3fce636d9f642b17c3996a8a9176be7
#
_entry.id   e3fce636d9f642b17c3996a8a9176be7
#
_cell.length_a   1.000
_cell.length_b   1.000
_cell.length_c   1.000
_cell.angle_alpha   90.00
_cell.angle_beta   90.00
_cell.angle_gamma   90.00
#
_symmetry.space_group_name_H-M   'P 1'
#
loop_
_entity.id
_entity.type
_entity.pdbx_description
1 polymer ?
#
loop_
_entity_poly.entity_id
_entity_poly.type
_entity_poly.pdbx_seq_one_letter_code
_entity_poly.pdbx_strand_id
1 'polypeptide(L)'
;MKSPILVCADAESLSRRAAKRVLAALVGKPGLLLCAAAGSTPLRTYQLLARQRERHRNAFRKLRVVKLDEWGGLPLGGLGTCEQQLEKHLLGPLGVSGKRYLGFHSNPSDPEQECARIRRCLVSEGPIDLCVLGLGMNGHVAMNEPAPSLQPQAHVARLASLTLLHPMLADSKLKPTFGLTLGMAEILASREVLLLVSGANKREPLRKLMRHEITTEFPASFLWLHSNWTLLCDRAAAEGLNTE
;
A
#
# COMPACT_ATOMS: atom_id res chain seq x y z
N MET A 1 1.96 -18.78 14.25
CA MET A 1 1.57 -19.03 12.86
C MET A 1 2.71 -18.52 11.97
N LYS A 2 3.23 -19.32 11.05
CA LYS A 2 4.29 -18.87 10.13
C LYS A 2 3.62 -18.03 9.04
N SER A 3 3.87 -16.72 9.00
CA SER A 3 3.53 -15.92 7.82
C SER A 3 4.33 -16.47 6.63
N PRO A 4 3.70 -16.81 5.52
CA PRO A 4 4.41 -17.37 4.40
C PRO A 4 5.28 -16.27 3.76
N ILE A 5 6.59 -16.41 3.93
CA ILE A 5 7.57 -15.61 3.22
C ILE A 5 7.83 -16.30 1.90
N LEU A 6 7.61 -15.60 0.81
CA LEU A 6 7.77 -16.12 -0.53
C LEU A 6 8.84 -15.33 -1.27
N VAL A 7 10.01 -15.94 -1.46
CA VAL A 7 11.11 -15.34 -2.22
C VAL A 7 10.91 -15.63 -3.70
N CYS A 8 10.81 -14.58 -4.50
CA CYS A 8 10.70 -14.62 -5.95
C CYS A 8 12.07 -14.42 -6.60
N ALA A 9 12.27 -14.90 -7.82
CA ALA A 9 13.54 -14.78 -8.53
C ALA A 9 13.96 -13.31 -8.73
N ASP A 10 12.99 -12.46 -9.07
CA ASP A 10 13.17 -11.05 -9.41
C ASP A 10 11.87 -10.24 -9.18
N ALA A 11 11.93 -8.93 -9.43
CA ALA A 11 10.80 -8.02 -9.30
C ALA A 11 9.63 -8.35 -10.24
N GLU A 12 9.89 -8.88 -11.44
CA GLU A 12 8.84 -9.28 -12.39
C GLU A 12 8.11 -10.52 -11.88
N SER A 13 8.82 -11.52 -11.38
CA SER A 13 8.25 -12.73 -10.79
C SER A 13 7.43 -12.42 -9.54
N LEU A 14 7.92 -11.50 -8.69
CA LEU A 14 7.20 -10.97 -7.54
C LEU A 14 5.88 -10.32 -7.98
N SER A 15 5.95 -9.42 -8.97
CA SER A 15 4.78 -8.70 -9.48
C SER A 15 3.73 -9.64 -10.10
N ARG A 16 4.17 -10.67 -10.84
CA ARG A 16 3.28 -11.71 -11.39
C ARG A 16 2.57 -12.50 -10.28
N ARG A 17 3.31 -12.85 -9.23
CA ARG A 17 2.75 -13.59 -8.09
C ARG A 17 1.75 -12.74 -7.31
N ALA A 18 2.08 -11.47 -7.07
CA ALA A 18 1.18 -10.50 -6.45
C ALA A 18 -0.10 -10.29 -7.28
N ALA A 19 0.04 -10.07 -8.60
CA ALA A 19 -1.11 -9.91 -9.50
C ALA A 19 -2.00 -11.16 -9.51
N LYS A 20 -1.42 -12.36 -9.53
CA LYS A 20 -2.17 -13.63 -9.45
C LYS A 20 -2.93 -13.73 -8.12
N ARG A 21 -2.32 -13.32 -6.99
CA ARG A 21 -2.98 -13.34 -5.68
C ARG A 21 -4.16 -12.38 -5.62
N VAL A 22 -3.97 -11.12 -6.06
CA VAL A 22 -5.03 -10.10 -6.12
C VAL A 22 -6.16 -10.55 -7.04
N LEU A 23 -5.84 -11.08 -8.22
CA LEU A 23 -6.84 -11.59 -9.16
C LEU A 23 -7.65 -12.75 -8.57
N ALA A 24 -6.99 -13.69 -7.91
CA ALA A 24 -7.67 -14.82 -7.26
C ALA A 24 -8.64 -14.34 -6.17
N ALA A 25 -8.23 -13.39 -5.35
CA ALA A 25 -9.10 -12.78 -4.33
C ALA A 25 -10.30 -12.07 -4.97
N LEU A 26 -10.08 -11.31 -6.05
CA LEU A 26 -11.13 -10.59 -6.77
C LEU A 26 -12.14 -11.53 -7.44
N VAL A 27 -11.67 -12.63 -8.04
CA VAL A 27 -12.54 -13.64 -8.66
C VAL A 27 -13.34 -14.37 -7.58
N GLY A 28 -12.72 -14.70 -6.46
CA GLY A 28 -13.38 -15.37 -5.34
C GLY A 28 -14.39 -14.50 -4.59
N LYS A 29 -14.20 -13.16 -4.61
CA LYS A 29 -15.11 -12.18 -3.97
C LYS A 29 -15.38 -11.02 -4.92
N PRO A 30 -16.36 -11.09 -5.81
CA PRO A 30 -16.79 -9.94 -6.60
C PRO A 30 -17.26 -8.81 -5.67
N GLY A 31 -16.73 -7.58 -5.88
CA GLY A 31 -16.98 -6.45 -4.97
C GLY A 31 -15.98 -6.31 -3.82
N LEU A 32 -14.90 -7.10 -3.85
CA LEU A 32 -13.73 -6.96 -2.98
C LEU A 32 -13.31 -5.50 -2.84
N LEU A 33 -13.01 -5.07 -1.61
CA LEU A 33 -12.40 -3.78 -1.31
C LEU A 33 -10.87 -3.97 -1.26
N LEU A 34 -10.20 -3.51 -2.31
CA LEU A 34 -8.73 -3.51 -2.42
C LEU A 34 -8.17 -2.22 -1.84
N CYS A 35 -7.30 -2.31 -0.84
CA CYS A 35 -6.46 -1.19 -0.45
C CYS A 35 -5.20 -1.18 -1.32
N ALA A 36 -4.97 -0.07 -2.03
CA ALA A 36 -3.90 0.04 -3.00
C ALA A 36 -2.85 1.07 -2.58
N ALA A 37 -1.62 0.60 -2.37
CA ALA A 37 -0.45 1.45 -2.22
C ALA A 37 0.00 2.03 -3.56
N ALA A 38 0.45 3.28 -3.56
CA ALA A 38 1.26 3.83 -4.64
C ALA A 38 2.74 3.42 -4.48
N GLY A 39 3.60 3.85 -5.40
CA GLY A 39 5.03 3.55 -5.36
C GLY A 39 5.50 2.61 -6.46
N SER A 40 6.81 2.43 -6.59
CA SER A 40 7.42 1.66 -7.66
C SER A 40 7.16 0.15 -7.55
N THR A 41 7.14 -0.38 -6.31
CA THR A 41 7.03 -1.83 -6.09
C THR A 41 5.67 -2.41 -6.54
N PRO A 42 4.50 -1.84 -6.18
CA PRO A 42 3.22 -2.40 -6.62
C PRO A 42 2.84 -2.05 -8.07
N LEU A 43 3.51 -1.08 -8.69
CA LEU A 43 3.18 -0.58 -10.01
C LEU A 43 3.03 -1.68 -11.07
N ARG A 44 4.04 -2.54 -11.17
CA ARG A 44 4.03 -3.63 -12.15
C ARG A 44 2.92 -4.64 -11.89
N THR A 45 2.58 -4.89 -10.62
CA THR A 45 1.43 -5.72 -10.23
C THR A 45 0.13 -5.17 -10.81
N TYR A 46 -0.10 -3.87 -10.72
CA TYR A 46 -1.31 -3.23 -11.26
C TYR A 46 -1.37 -3.27 -12.78
N GLN A 47 -0.24 -3.05 -13.46
CA GLN A 47 -0.17 -3.21 -14.92
C GLN A 47 -0.51 -4.64 -15.38
N LEU A 48 -0.07 -5.65 -14.63
CA LEU A 48 -0.39 -7.05 -14.92
C LEU A 48 -1.87 -7.37 -14.65
N LEU A 49 -2.46 -6.79 -13.60
CA LEU A 49 -3.90 -6.89 -13.34
C LEU A 49 -4.73 -6.25 -14.46
N ALA A 50 -4.33 -5.07 -14.94
CA ALA A 50 -5.02 -4.39 -16.03
C ALA A 50 -5.13 -5.26 -17.29
N ARG A 51 -4.11 -6.04 -17.60
CA ARG A 51 -4.11 -7.00 -18.72
C ARG A 51 -5.11 -8.14 -18.56
N GLN A 52 -5.59 -8.41 -17.34
CA GLN A 52 -6.56 -9.47 -17.06
C GLN A 52 -8.02 -8.98 -17.14
N ARG A 53 -8.25 -7.66 -17.27
CA ARG A 53 -9.59 -7.05 -17.22
C ARG A 53 -10.57 -7.70 -18.18
N GLU A 54 -10.16 -7.87 -19.45
CA GLU A 54 -11.05 -8.39 -20.49
C GLU A 54 -11.48 -9.84 -20.22
N ARG A 55 -10.57 -10.66 -19.66
CA ARG A 55 -10.85 -12.07 -19.33
C ARG A 55 -11.72 -12.23 -18.08
N HIS A 56 -11.71 -11.25 -17.18
CA HIS A 56 -12.38 -11.29 -15.87
C HIS A 56 -13.32 -10.10 -15.65
N ARG A 57 -13.97 -9.59 -16.71
CA ARG A 57 -14.81 -8.37 -16.70
C ARG A 57 -15.78 -8.30 -15.54
N ASN A 58 -16.47 -9.39 -15.21
CA ASN A 58 -17.48 -9.41 -14.16
C ASN A 58 -16.88 -9.18 -12.76
N ALA A 59 -15.67 -9.69 -12.50
CA ALA A 59 -14.97 -9.47 -11.25
C ALA A 59 -14.52 -8.02 -11.13
N PHE A 60 -13.88 -7.46 -12.16
CA PHE A 60 -13.40 -6.09 -12.17
C PHE A 60 -14.52 -5.04 -12.16
N ARG A 61 -15.68 -5.34 -12.75
CA ARG A 61 -16.83 -4.41 -12.75
C ARG A 61 -17.31 -4.06 -11.34
N LYS A 62 -17.13 -4.95 -10.38
CA LYS A 62 -17.57 -4.77 -8.99
C LYS A 62 -16.41 -4.41 -8.05
N LEU A 63 -15.16 -4.39 -8.52
CA LEU A 63 -13.99 -4.04 -7.73
C LEU A 63 -14.17 -2.65 -7.11
N ARG A 64 -13.93 -2.55 -5.80
CA ARG A 64 -13.82 -1.31 -5.04
C ARG A 64 -12.38 -1.10 -4.63
N VAL A 65 -11.92 0.13 -4.63
CA VAL A 65 -10.54 0.47 -4.26
C VAL A 65 -10.54 1.57 -3.21
N VAL A 66 -9.75 1.39 -2.18
CA VAL A 66 -9.37 2.46 -1.24
C VAL A 66 -7.88 2.77 -1.43
N LYS A 67 -7.55 4.05 -1.52
CA LYS A 67 -6.17 4.53 -1.58
C LYS A 67 -5.55 4.48 -0.19
N LEU A 68 -4.36 3.88 -0.09
CA LEU A 68 -3.67 3.66 1.20
C LEU A 68 -3.23 4.98 1.84
N ASP A 69 -2.66 5.87 1.05
CA ASP A 69 -2.05 7.12 1.48
C ASP A 69 -1.99 8.17 0.36
N GLU A 70 -1.68 9.42 0.71
CA GLU A 70 -1.50 10.50 -0.25
C GLU A 70 -0.52 11.56 0.25
N TRP A 71 0.22 12.15 -0.66
CA TRP A 71 1.06 13.31 -0.42
C TRP A 71 0.21 14.58 -0.27
N GLY A 72 0.24 15.17 0.93
CA GLY A 72 -0.53 16.38 1.28
C GLY A 72 0.14 17.68 0.85
N GLY A 73 -0.69 18.65 0.46
CA GLY A 73 -0.25 19.97 0.01
C GLY A 73 0.12 20.04 -1.48
N LEU A 74 -0.07 18.95 -2.23
CA LEU A 74 0.14 18.93 -3.68
C LEU A 74 -1.17 19.19 -4.43
N PRO A 75 -1.13 19.79 -5.64
CA PRO A 75 -2.32 19.96 -6.47
C PRO A 75 -3.05 18.64 -6.72
N LEU A 76 -4.36 18.66 -6.71
CA LEU A 76 -5.19 17.47 -6.91
C LEU A 76 -4.86 16.81 -8.26
N GLY A 77 -4.51 15.52 -8.23
CA GLY A 77 -4.09 14.78 -9.43
C GLY A 77 -2.81 15.26 -10.09
N GLY A 78 -2.05 16.15 -9.41
CA GLY A 78 -0.78 16.69 -9.89
C GLY A 78 0.33 15.64 -9.99
N LEU A 79 1.41 16.03 -10.66
CA LEU A 79 2.60 15.17 -10.80
C LEU A 79 3.14 14.76 -9.43
N GLY A 80 3.45 13.48 -9.28
CA GLY A 80 4.02 12.91 -8.06
C GLY A 80 2.98 12.54 -6.99
N THR A 81 1.68 12.80 -7.19
CA THR A 81 0.64 12.34 -6.26
C THR A 81 0.40 10.83 -6.36
N CYS A 82 0.02 10.20 -5.25
CA CYS A 82 -0.42 8.81 -5.27
C CYS A 82 -1.64 8.62 -6.16
N GLU A 83 -2.55 9.61 -6.17
CA GLU A 83 -3.73 9.67 -7.05
C GLU A 83 -3.36 9.51 -8.51
N GLN A 84 -2.43 10.34 -9.00
CA GLN A 84 -2.00 10.29 -10.41
C GLN A 84 -1.45 8.91 -10.79
N GLN A 85 -0.64 8.32 -9.93
CA GLN A 85 -0.05 7.02 -10.20
C GLN A 85 -1.10 5.91 -10.22
N LEU A 86 -2.01 5.90 -9.24
CA LEU A 86 -3.09 4.92 -9.19
C LEU A 86 -4.07 5.10 -10.35
N GLU A 87 -4.43 6.34 -10.70
CA GLU A 87 -5.31 6.61 -11.85
C GLU A 87 -4.71 6.04 -13.13
N LYS A 88 -3.43 6.33 -13.39
CA LYS A 88 -2.74 5.89 -14.60
C LYS A 88 -2.59 4.36 -14.70
N HIS A 89 -2.36 3.67 -13.59
CA HIS A 89 -1.90 2.27 -13.63
C HIS A 89 -2.89 1.25 -13.04
N LEU A 90 -3.89 1.70 -12.31
CA LEU A 90 -4.89 0.85 -11.66
C LEU A 90 -6.32 1.27 -11.98
N LEU A 91 -6.72 2.48 -11.56
CA LEU A 91 -8.11 2.92 -11.59
C LEU A 91 -8.64 3.05 -13.01
N GLY A 92 -8.00 3.87 -13.83
CA GLY A 92 -8.36 4.08 -15.24
C GLY A 92 -8.35 2.77 -16.05
N PRO A 93 -7.23 2.01 -16.07
CA PRO A 93 -7.17 0.73 -16.78
C PRO A 93 -8.20 -0.29 -16.32
N LEU A 94 -8.59 -0.32 -15.04
CA LEU A 94 -9.62 -1.24 -14.53
C LEU A 94 -11.03 -0.64 -14.57
N GLY A 95 -11.18 0.64 -14.93
CA GLY A 95 -12.45 1.34 -14.99
C GLY A 95 -13.09 1.51 -13.60
N VAL A 96 -12.28 1.72 -12.56
CA VAL A 96 -12.73 2.00 -11.19
C VAL A 96 -12.91 3.50 -11.01
N SER A 97 -14.12 3.95 -10.73
CA SER A 97 -14.43 5.37 -10.54
C SER A 97 -15.68 5.57 -9.68
N GLY A 98 -15.95 6.80 -9.31
CA GLY A 98 -17.13 7.21 -8.55
C GLY A 98 -17.22 6.47 -7.21
N LYS A 99 -18.40 5.94 -6.88
CA LYS A 99 -18.65 5.24 -5.59
C LYS A 99 -17.79 4.00 -5.34
N ARG A 100 -17.06 3.50 -6.35
CA ARG A 100 -16.17 2.35 -6.21
C ARG A 100 -14.74 2.73 -5.82
N TYR A 101 -14.45 4.01 -5.73
CA TYR A 101 -13.15 4.54 -5.34
C TYR A 101 -13.25 5.44 -4.12
N LEU A 102 -12.43 5.17 -3.13
CA LEU A 102 -12.27 5.96 -1.92
C LEU A 102 -10.81 6.42 -1.82
N GLY A 103 -10.54 7.68 -2.06
CA GLY A 103 -9.19 8.27 -1.99
C GLY A 103 -9.12 9.47 -1.06
N PHE A 104 -7.95 9.72 -0.48
CA PHE A 104 -7.62 10.98 0.16
C PHE A 104 -7.45 12.06 -0.92
N HIS A 105 -7.94 13.25 -0.67
CA HIS A 105 -7.64 14.42 -1.49
C HIS A 105 -6.25 14.96 -1.10
N SER A 106 -5.37 15.20 -2.07
CA SER A 106 -3.99 15.67 -1.81
C SER A 106 -3.91 17.09 -1.25
N ASN A 107 -4.92 17.92 -1.48
CA ASN A 107 -4.97 19.30 -1.01
C ASN A 107 -6.33 19.65 -0.41
N PRO A 108 -6.74 18.99 0.70
CA PRO A 108 -8.01 19.33 1.36
C PRO A 108 -7.88 20.66 2.12
N SER A 109 -8.99 21.37 2.27
CA SER A 109 -9.05 22.59 3.09
C SER A 109 -8.80 22.31 4.57
N ASP A 110 -9.17 21.10 5.05
CA ASP A 110 -8.95 20.62 6.40
C ASP A 110 -8.49 19.15 6.32
N PRO A 111 -7.18 18.88 6.52
CA PRO A 111 -6.62 17.53 6.46
C PRO A 111 -7.19 16.56 7.52
N GLU A 112 -7.53 17.06 8.72
CA GLU A 112 -8.11 16.21 9.77
C GLU A 112 -9.55 15.81 9.43
N GLN A 113 -10.35 16.71 8.87
CA GLN A 113 -11.69 16.37 8.38
C GLN A 113 -11.63 15.39 7.23
N GLU A 114 -10.62 15.49 6.35
CA GLU A 114 -10.42 14.52 5.28
C GLU A 114 -10.10 13.12 5.83
N CYS A 115 -9.21 13.02 6.81
CA CYS A 115 -8.96 11.75 7.51
C CYS A 115 -10.24 11.22 8.19
N ALA A 116 -11.01 12.08 8.83
CA ALA A 116 -12.28 11.70 9.43
C ALA A 116 -13.31 11.20 8.40
N ARG A 117 -13.33 11.80 7.19
CA ARG A 117 -14.15 11.32 6.06
C ARG A 117 -13.78 9.90 5.68
N ILE A 118 -12.49 9.61 5.50
CA ILE A 118 -12.00 8.27 5.14
C ILE A 118 -12.37 7.26 6.24
N ARG A 119 -12.16 7.59 7.52
CA ARG A 119 -12.55 6.71 8.65
C ARG A 119 -14.03 6.35 8.59
N ARG A 120 -14.92 7.34 8.43
CA ARG A 120 -16.38 7.09 8.33
C ARG A 120 -16.72 6.19 7.15
N CYS A 121 -16.12 6.41 5.99
CA CYS A 121 -16.33 5.56 4.83
C CYS A 121 -15.87 4.12 5.08
N LEU A 122 -14.71 3.90 5.72
CA LEU A 122 -14.23 2.56 6.03
C LEU A 122 -15.08 1.83 7.07
N VAL A 123 -15.70 2.54 8.01
CA VAL A 123 -16.67 1.95 8.95
C VAL A 123 -17.89 1.40 8.19
N SER A 124 -18.37 2.09 7.16
CA SER A 124 -19.54 1.66 6.38
C SER A 124 -19.21 0.67 5.26
N GLU A 125 -18.04 0.77 4.64
CA GLU A 125 -17.66 0.03 3.42
C GLU A 125 -16.72 -1.15 3.69
N GLY A 126 -16.00 -1.12 4.82
CA GLY A 126 -15.01 -2.09 5.22
C GLY A 126 -15.56 -3.39 5.80
N PRO A 127 -14.72 -4.24 6.37
CA PRO A 127 -13.27 -4.08 6.38
C PRO A 127 -12.62 -4.22 5.00
N ILE A 128 -11.38 -3.74 4.85
CA ILE A 128 -10.57 -3.96 3.66
C ILE A 128 -10.39 -5.47 3.47
N ASP A 129 -10.64 -5.96 2.26
CA ASP A 129 -10.52 -7.39 1.97
C ASP A 129 -9.07 -7.80 1.69
N LEU A 130 -8.35 -6.98 0.94
CA LEU A 130 -6.93 -7.19 0.63
C LEU A 130 -6.20 -5.86 0.67
N CYS A 131 -5.20 -5.75 1.52
CA CYS A 131 -4.33 -4.58 1.63
C CYS A 131 -2.98 -4.87 0.99
N VAL A 132 -2.63 -4.13 -0.08
CA VAL A 132 -1.31 -4.19 -0.71
C VAL A 132 -0.43 -3.11 -0.11
N LEU A 133 0.72 -3.52 0.42
CA LEU A 133 1.68 -2.64 1.09
C LEU A 133 3.06 -2.72 0.44
N GLY A 134 3.81 -1.63 0.54
CA GLY A 134 5.26 -1.60 0.40
C GLY A 134 5.95 -1.49 1.75
N LEU A 135 7.28 -1.68 1.79
CA LEU A 135 8.12 -1.48 2.96
C LEU A 135 8.98 -0.22 2.78
N GLY A 136 8.84 0.74 3.67
CA GLY A 136 9.70 1.92 3.70
C GLY A 136 11.15 1.62 4.09
N MET A 137 12.08 2.51 3.74
CA MET A 137 13.51 2.36 4.06
C MET A 137 13.78 2.41 5.57
N ASN A 138 12.97 3.15 6.31
CA ASN A 138 13.02 3.27 7.77
C ASN A 138 12.03 2.33 8.48
N GLY A 139 11.33 1.46 7.73
CA GLY A 139 10.35 0.52 8.28
C GLY A 139 8.93 1.03 8.33
N HIS A 140 8.62 2.19 7.75
CA HIS A 140 7.24 2.64 7.65
C HIS A 140 6.42 1.71 6.74
N VAL A 141 5.13 1.61 6.98
CA VAL A 141 4.10 1.09 6.06
C VAL A 141 3.05 2.17 5.86
N ALA A 142 2.61 2.37 4.61
CA ALA A 142 1.89 3.59 4.24
C ALA A 142 2.73 4.83 4.62
N MET A 143 2.14 5.85 5.25
CA MET A 143 2.90 6.96 5.87
C MET A 143 2.88 6.89 7.39
N ASN A 144 2.77 5.67 7.97
CA ASN A 144 2.98 5.45 9.40
C ASN A 144 4.48 5.42 9.66
N GLU A 145 5.05 6.57 9.98
CA GLU A 145 6.48 6.76 10.20
C GLU A 145 6.91 6.28 11.59
N PRO A 146 8.19 5.86 11.77
CA PRO A 146 8.76 5.59 13.08
C PRO A 146 8.53 6.76 14.06
N ALA A 147 7.96 6.45 15.22
CA ALA A 147 7.63 7.45 16.24
C ALA A 147 7.49 6.77 17.63
N PRO A 148 7.55 7.54 18.73
CA PRO A 148 7.31 7.01 20.08
C PRO A 148 5.92 6.39 20.26
N SER A 149 4.94 6.84 19.45
CA SER A 149 3.59 6.27 19.38
C SER A 149 3.06 6.35 17.97
N LEU A 150 2.21 5.38 17.57
CA LEU A 150 1.56 5.38 16.27
C LEU A 150 0.10 5.75 16.39
N GLN A 151 -0.38 6.53 15.43
CA GLN A 151 -1.82 6.83 15.32
C GLN A 151 -2.56 5.57 14.82
N PRO A 152 -3.59 5.11 15.53
CA PRO A 152 -4.25 3.86 15.17
C PRO A 152 -5.08 3.97 13.87
N GLN A 153 -5.74 5.09 13.67
CA GLN A 153 -6.67 5.31 12.55
C GLN A 153 -6.08 6.25 11.50
N ALA A 154 -6.80 6.43 10.39
CA ALA A 154 -6.42 7.37 9.35
C ALA A 154 -6.14 8.76 9.94
N HIS A 155 -4.98 9.34 9.60
CA HIS A 155 -4.48 10.55 10.22
C HIS A 155 -3.62 11.39 9.28
N VAL A 156 -3.34 12.61 9.69
CA VAL A 156 -2.34 13.48 9.07
C VAL A 156 -0.97 13.09 9.58
N ALA A 157 -0.10 12.63 8.69
CA ALA A 157 1.23 12.15 9.02
C ALA A 157 2.28 13.24 8.84
N ARG A 158 3.20 13.36 9.81
CA ARG A 158 4.45 14.09 9.64
C ARG A 158 5.41 13.23 8.84
N LEU A 159 5.90 13.75 7.73
CA LEU A 159 6.79 13.02 6.82
C LEU A 159 8.24 13.08 7.33
N ALA A 160 8.91 11.92 7.39
CA ALA A 160 10.34 11.86 7.65
C ALA A 160 11.15 12.44 6.47
N SER A 161 12.32 13.02 6.74
CA SER A 161 13.20 13.56 5.69
C SER A 161 13.54 12.52 4.63
N LEU A 162 13.73 11.26 5.04
CA LEU A 162 13.99 10.15 4.11
C LEU A 162 12.80 9.89 3.19
N THR A 163 11.57 10.02 3.69
CA THR A 163 10.34 9.82 2.92
C THR A 163 10.13 10.92 1.88
N LEU A 164 10.57 12.16 2.18
CA LEU A 164 10.56 13.27 1.22
C LEU A 164 11.53 13.09 0.05
N LEU A 165 12.48 12.15 0.13
CA LEU A 165 13.36 11.76 -0.97
C LEU A 165 12.76 10.66 -1.87
N HIS A 166 11.48 10.34 -1.70
CA HIS A 166 10.84 9.29 -2.47
C HIS A 166 10.89 9.58 -3.99
N PRO A 167 11.23 8.60 -4.85
CA PRO A 167 11.38 8.81 -6.29
C PRO A 167 10.13 9.38 -6.99
N MET A 168 8.93 9.13 -6.49
CA MET A 168 7.71 9.72 -7.02
C MET A 168 7.70 11.25 -6.98
N LEU A 169 8.46 11.85 -6.08
CA LEU A 169 8.54 13.30 -5.89
C LEU A 169 9.67 13.94 -6.70
N ALA A 170 10.49 13.14 -7.43
CA ALA A 170 11.66 13.64 -8.15
C ALA A 170 11.30 14.69 -9.20
N ASP A 171 10.21 14.47 -9.95
CA ASP A 171 9.75 15.35 -11.02
C ASP A 171 8.72 16.39 -10.54
N SER A 172 8.33 16.37 -9.27
CA SER A 172 7.41 17.35 -8.69
C SER A 172 8.15 18.65 -8.36
N LYS A 173 7.66 19.76 -8.92
CA LYS A 173 8.16 21.11 -8.58
C LYS A 173 7.81 21.52 -7.15
N LEU A 174 6.72 20.99 -6.62
CA LEU A 174 6.26 21.23 -5.26
C LEU A 174 6.63 20.04 -4.36
N LYS A 175 6.92 20.33 -3.10
CA LYS A 175 7.17 19.29 -2.10
C LYS A 175 5.94 19.12 -1.21
N PRO A 176 5.57 17.88 -0.83
CA PRO A 176 4.51 17.67 0.13
C PRO A 176 4.89 18.25 1.49
N THR A 177 3.91 18.77 2.20
CA THR A 177 4.08 19.36 3.54
C THR A 177 3.63 18.43 4.66
N PHE A 178 2.78 17.45 4.33
CA PHE A 178 2.29 16.42 5.23
C PHE A 178 1.92 15.16 4.44
N GLY A 179 1.57 14.09 5.12
CA GLY A 179 0.96 12.90 4.54
C GLY A 179 -0.49 12.74 5.01
N LEU A 180 -1.30 12.05 4.23
CA LEU A 180 -2.62 11.55 4.60
C LEU A 180 -2.57 10.05 4.47
N THR A 181 -2.85 9.30 5.53
CA THR A 181 -2.60 7.86 5.53
C THR A 181 -3.67 7.09 6.29
N LEU A 182 -3.93 5.84 5.88
CA LEU A 182 -4.58 4.88 6.76
C LEU A 182 -3.65 4.57 7.93
N GLY A 183 -4.22 4.42 9.12
CA GLY A 183 -3.46 4.06 10.31
C GLY A 183 -3.26 2.55 10.44
N MET A 184 -2.47 2.17 11.45
CA MET A 184 -2.15 0.76 11.68
C MET A 184 -3.38 -0.09 12.01
N ALA A 185 -4.41 0.48 12.66
CA ALA A 185 -5.63 -0.25 13.01
C ALA A 185 -6.43 -0.66 11.75
N GLU A 186 -6.60 0.24 10.77
CA GLU A 186 -7.29 -0.11 9.53
C GLU A 186 -6.50 -1.14 8.70
N ILE A 187 -5.16 -1.03 8.70
CA ILE A 187 -4.29 -2.00 8.02
C ILE A 187 -4.41 -3.37 8.69
N LEU A 188 -4.30 -3.44 10.02
CA LEU A 188 -4.37 -4.69 10.77
C LEU A 188 -5.79 -5.29 10.81
N ALA A 189 -6.84 -4.49 10.63
CA ALA A 189 -8.22 -4.96 10.49
C ALA A 189 -8.54 -5.51 9.09
N SER A 190 -7.64 -5.39 8.12
CA SER A 190 -7.81 -5.97 6.79
C SER A 190 -7.93 -7.50 6.88
N ARG A 191 -8.70 -8.12 6.00
CA ARG A 191 -8.84 -9.60 5.98
C ARG A 191 -7.56 -10.30 5.53
N GLU A 192 -6.80 -9.63 4.68
CA GLU A 192 -5.51 -10.10 4.19
C GLU A 192 -4.59 -8.91 3.92
N VAL A 193 -3.30 -9.07 4.25
CA VAL A 193 -2.25 -8.12 3.91
C VAL A 193 -1.22 -8.78 2.99
N LEU A 194 -0.87 -8.11 1.91
CA LEU A 194 0.17 -8.50 0.97
C LEU A 194 1.28 -7.46 0.98
N LEU A 195 2.38 -7.76 1.67
CA LEU A 195 3.56 -6.90 1.71
C LEU A 195 4.50 -7.24 0.55
N LEU A 196 4.80 -6.23 -0.27
CA LEU A 196 5.68 -6.35 -1.43
C LEU A 196 7.01 -5.66 -1.14
N VAL A 197 8.12 -6.40 -1.25
CA VAL A 197 9.47 -5.89 -0.96
C VAL A 197 10.42 -6.27 -2.09
N SER A 198 10.95 -5.28 -2.82
CA SER A 198 11.80 -5.53 -4.00
C SER A 198 13.00 -4.60 -4.02
N GLY A 199 14.14 -5.16 -4.43
CA GLY A 199 15.39 -4.45 -4.65
C GLY A 199 16.38 -4.53 -3.49
N ALA A 200 17.67 -4.44 -3.83
CA ALA A 200 18.78 -4.58 -2.89
C ALA A 200 18.78 -3.53 -1.77
N ASN A 201 18.24 -2.34 -2.04
CA ASN A 201 18.09 -1.29 -1.03
C ASN A 201 17.09 -1.67 0.10
N LYS A 202 16.28 -2.71 -0.09
CA LYS A 202 15.32 -3.20 0.92
C LYS A 202 15.88 -4.30 1.83
N ARG A 203 17.14 -4.70 1.66
CA ARG A 203 17.78 -5.75 2.49
C ARG A 203 17.73 -5.42 3.98
N GLU A 204 18.14 -4.21 4.34
CA GLU A 204 18.21 -3.82 5.75
C GLU A 204 16.84 -3.69 6.41
N PRO A 205 15.86 -2.94 5.85
CA PRO A 205 14.52 -2.92 6.43
C PRO A 205 13.86 -4.32 6.44
N LEU A 206 14.10 -5.15 5.44
CA LEU A 206 13.58 -6.52 5.43
C LEU A 206 14.22 -7.37 6.53
N ARG A 207 15.56 -7.27 6.73
CA ARG A 207 16.26 -7.96 7.82
C ARG A 207 15.73 -7.53 9.20
N LYS A 208 15.45 -6.22 9.39
CA LYS A 208 14.81 -5.74 10.62
C LYS A 208 13.43 -6.32 10.83
N LEU A 209 12.59 -6.36 9.79
CA LEU A 209 11.27 -6.96 9.87
C LEU A 209 11.34 -8.42 10.35
N MET A 210 12.35 -9.15 9.89
CA MET A 210 12.54 -10.58 10.22
C MET A 210 13.06 -10.86 11.63
N ARG A 211 13.36 -9.83 12.44
CA ARG A 211 13.73 -10.01 13.86
C ARG A 211 12.54 -10.35 14.76
N HIS A 212 11.31 -10.18 14.27
CA HIS A 212 10.08 -10.38 15.03
C HIS A 212 9.92 -9.45 16.26
N GLU A 213 10.69 -8.36 16.30
CA GLU A 213 10.63 -7.36 17.37
C GLU A 213 9.57 -6.30 17.01
N ILE A 214 8.46 -6.28 17.75
CA ILE A 214 7.37 -5.34 17.49
C ILE A 214 7.67 -4.03 18.21
N THR A 215 7.80 -2.95 17.44
CA THR A 215 8.11 -1.63 17.97
C THR A 215 7.54 -0.52 17.09
N THR A 216 7.15 0.59 17.69
CA THR A 216 6.69 1.79 16.99
C THR A 216 7.81 2.49 16.20
N GLU A 217 9.07 2.23 16.56
CA GLU A 217 10.25 2.69 15.82
C GLU A 217 10.48 1.91 14.50
N PHE A 218 9.66 0.89 14.26
CA PHE A 218 9.65 0.11 13.02
C PHE A 218 8.22 -0.36 12.71
N PRO A 219 7.33 0.52 12.23
CA PRO A 219 5.89 0.25 12.10
C PRO A 219 5.53 -1.01 11.33
N ALA A 220 6.33 -1.41 10.33
CA ALA A 220 6.13 -2.68 9.61
C ALA A 220 6.13 -3.91 10.52
N SER A 221 6.79 -3.83 11.69
CA SER A 221 6.84 -4.94 12.66
C SER A 221 5.47 -5.31 13.23
N PHE A 222 4.51 -4.38 13.22
CA PHE A 222 3.14 -4.67 13.64
C PHE A 222 2.44 -5.69 12.74
N LEU A 223 2.91 -5.92 11.52
CA LEU A 223 2.36 -6.96 10.64
C LEU A 223 2.49 -8.36 11.23
N TRP A 224 3.43 -8.59 12.17
CA TRP A 224 3.50 -9.85 12.91
C TRP A 224 2.29 -10.14 13.80
N LEU A 225 1.49 -9.11 14.12
CA LEU A 225 0.21 -9.25 14.84
C LEU A 225 -0.95 -9.63 13.91
N HIS A 226 -0.78 -9.50 12.59
CA HIS A 226 -1.84 -9.80 11.64
C HIS A 226 -1.94 -11.31 11.36
N SER A 227 -3.13 -11.89 11.50
CA SER A 227 -3.35 -13.33 11.38
C SER A 227 -3.19 -13.89 9.96
N ASN A 228 -3.32 -13.05 8.95
CA ASN A 228 -3.32 -13.44 7.53
C ASN A 228 -2.56 -12.42 6.67
N TRP A 229 -1.24 -12.41 6.79
CA TRP A 229 -0.38 -11.60 5.93
C TRP A 229 0.63 -12.45 5.18
N THR A 230 1.04 -11.98 4.03
CA THR A 230 2.04 -12.63 3.17
C THR A 230 3.10 -11.60 2.77
N LEU A 231 4.36 -11.98 2.93
CA LEU A 231 5.51 -11.26 2.41
C LEU A 231 5.91 -11.86 1.06
N LEU A 232 5.85 -11.06 0.00
CA LEU A 232 6.51 -11.34 -1.27
C LEU A 232 7.76 -10.47 -1.38
N CYS A 233 8.93 -11.09 -1.50
CA CYS A 233 10.17 -10.38 -1.75
C CYS A 233 10.91 -10.99 -2.95
N ASP A 234 11.79 -10.22 -3.60
CA ASP A 234 12.71 -10.74 -4.58
C ASP A 234 14.05 -11.17 -3.95
N ARG A 235 14.85 -11.93 -4.70
CA ARG A 235 16.18 -12.37 -4.23
C ARG A 235 17.09 -11.22 -3.84
N ALA A 236 16.99 -10.08 -4.56
CA ALA A 236 17.81 -8.91 -4.28
C ALA A 236 17.49 -8.29 -2.91
N ALA A 237 16.21 -8.26 -2.51
CA ALA A 237 15.80 -7.82 -1.18
C ALA A 237 16.09 -8.86 -0.09
N ALA A 238 15.97 -10.16 -0.43
CA ALA A 238 16.12 -11.28 0.50
C ALA A 238 17.57 -11.73 0.72
N GLU A 239 18.53 -11.12 0.04
CA GLU A 239 19.94 -11.53 0.17
C GLU A 239 20.45 -11.40 1.60
N GLY A 240 21.01 -12.50 2.12
CA GLY A 240 21.48 -12.62 3.50
C GLY A 240 20.38 -12.87 4.55
N LEU A 241 19.14 -13.16 4.13
CA LEU A 241 18.13 -13.71 5.03
C LEU A 241 18.28 -15.22 5.13
N ASN A 242 18.32 -15.73 6.37
CA ASN A 242 18.13 -17.15 6.62
C ASN A 242 16.63 -17.44 6.48
N THR A 243 16.24 -18.04 5.37
CA THR A 243 14.84 -18.42 5.08
C THR A 243 14.59 -19.90 5.40
N GLU A 244 15.17 -20.41 6.49
CA GLU A 244 14.84 -21.74 7.02
C GLU A 244 13.54 -21.76 7.82
#